data_c0460735233ee5f654cf8b8cb43b428e
#
_entry.id   c0460735233ee5f654cf8b8cb43b428e
#
_cell.length_a   1.000
_cell.length_b   1.000
_cell.length_c   1.000
_cell.angle_alpha   90.00
_cell.angle_beta   90.00
_cell.angle_gamma   90.00
#
_symmetry.space_group_name_H-M   'P 1'
#
loop_
_entity.id
_entity.type
_entity.pdbx_description
1 polymer ?
#
loop_
_entity_poly.entity_id
_entity_poly.type
_entity_poly.pdbx_seq_one_letter_code
_entity_poly.pdbx_strand_id
1 'polypeptide(L)'
;IFMIRAHMSTNLLEENPDNMNISMKGLSKFKGGVFYDLAGHMIDQICWILGRPQKINSFFKHSYSRQKNFSDNTVSVFEYEKALAIIDIAAMETQPIARRFEVYGSEGSAIMEPFEPADSIRLSINKANKNYNKGINIIKIKDKKRYDDPFEIFLDRLKKNNKPEFNINHELLVQESLMRAING
;
A
#
# COMPACT_ATOMS: atom_id res chain seq x y z
N ILE A 1 6.66 16.03 -5.09
CA ILE A 1 6.50 14.63 -5.49
C ILE A 1 5.86 14.60 -6.86
N PHE A 2 6.37 13.73 -7.74
CA PHE A 2 5.80 13.51 -9.08
C PHE A 2 5.43 12.05 -9.34
N MET A 3 5.96 11.08 -8.53
CA MET A 3 5.64 9.67 -8.69
C MET A 3 5.65 8.96 -7.33
N ILE A 4 4.66 8.10 -7.10
CA ILE A 4 4.68 7.07 -6.06
C ILE A 4 4.48 5.71 -6.73
N ARG A 5 5.21 4.69 -6.27
CA ARG A 5 5.01 3.28 -6.67
C ARG A 5 4.86 2.43 -5.42
N ALA A 6 3.84 1.62 -5.40
CA ALA A 6 3.53 0.72 -4.29
C ALA A 6 3.32 -0.69 -4.82
N HIS A 7 4.14 -1.61 -4.36
CA HIS A 7 4.05 -3.04 -4.67
C HIS A 7 3.67 -3.80 -3.40
N MET A 8 2.50 -4.44 -3.40
CA MET A 8 1.94 -5.11 -2.21
C MET A 8 1.45 -6.53 -2.53
N SER A 9 2.24 -7.28 -3.29
CA SER A 9 1.89 -8.65 -3.69
C SER A 9 1.89 -9.63 -2.51
N THR A 10 1.28 -10.79 -2.74
CA THR A 10 1.19 -11.91 -1.81
C THR A 10 1.32 -13.23 -2.57
N ASN A 11 1.43 -14.34 -1.84
CA ASN A 11 1.39 -15.68 -2.41
C ASN A 11 0.23 -16.49 -1.80
N LEU A 12 -0.90 -16.47 -2.48
CA LEU A 12 -2.05 -17.29 -2.11
C LEU A 12 -2.01 -18.69 -2.75
N LEU A 13 -1.02 -18.98 -3.61
CA LEU A 13 -0.91 -20.26 -4.32
C LEU A 13 -0.10 -21.30 -3.55
N GLU A 14 0.82 -20.87 -2.68
CA GLU A 14 1.63 -21.76 -1.83
C GLU A 14 0.93 -22.19 -0.55
N GLU A 15 -0.15 -21.51 -0.17
CA GLU A 15 -0.98 -21.97 0.93
C GLU A 15 -1.67 -23.27 0.53
N ASN A 16 -1.79 -24.20 1.49
CA ASN A 16 -2.38 -25.53 1.31
C ASN A 16 -3.61 -25.46 0.38
N PRO A 17 -3.66 -26.24 -0.72
CA PRO A 17 -4.76 -26.22 -1.70
C PRO A 17 -6.17 -26.26 -1.08
N ASP A 18 -6.33 -26.89 0.07
CA ASP A 18 -7.61 -27.00 0.78
C ASP A 18 -7.96 -25.69 1.53
N ASN A 19 -6.98 -24.93 2.01
CA ASN A 19 -7.17 -23.63 2.67
C ASN A 19 -7.25 -22.48 1.67
N MET A 20 -6.53 -22.58 0.55
CA MET A 20 -6.52 -21.60 -0.53
C MET A 20 -7.92 -21.33 -1.10
N ASN A 21 -8.75 -22.36 -1.18
CA ASN A 21 -10.12 -22.27 -1.69
C ASN A 21 -11.04 -21.38 -0.81
N ILE A 22 -10.79 -21.26 0.47
CA ILE A 22 -11.66 -20.47 1.38
C ILE A 22 -11.38 -18.97 1.21
N SER A 23 -10.12 -18.55 1.28
CA SER A 23 -9.74 -17.14 1.14
C SER A 23 -10.06 -16.62 -0.25
N MET A 24 -9.63 -17.28 -1.31
CA MET A 24 -9.93 -16.88 -2.69
C MET A 24 -11.42 -16.92 -3.01
N LYS A 25 -12.17 -17.93 -2.51
CA LYS A 25 -13.62 -18.01 -2.69
C LYS A 25 -14.34 -16.86 -1.97
N GLY A 26 -13.84 -16.44 -0.83
CA GLY A 26 -14.31 -15.23 -0.12
C GLY A 26 -14.08 -13.96 -0.96
N LEU A 27 -12.84 -13.77 -1.40
CA LEU A 27 -12.41 -12.59 -2.15
C LEU A 27 -12.99 -12.54 -3.57
N SER A 28 -13.28 -13.67 -4.21
CA SER A 28 -13.90 -13.72 -5.55
C SER A 28 -15.31 -13.12 -5.62
N LYS A 29 -15.95 -12.89 -4.46
CA LYS A 29 -17.23 -12.18 -4.37
C LYS A 29 -17.08 -10.67 -4.57
N PHE A 30 -15.87 -10.14 -4.42
CA PHE A 30 -15.59 -8.73 -4.55
C PHE A 30 -14.89 -8.46 -5.88
N LYS A 31 -15.38 -7.45 -6.60
CA LYS A 31 -14.70 -6.95 -7.79
C LYS A 31 -13.30 -6.48 -7.40
N GLY A 32 -12.28 -6.79 -8.20
CA GLY A 32 -10.89 -6.48 -7.92
C GLY A 32 -10.09 -7.61 -7.22
N GLY A 33 -10.74 -8.64 -6.65
CA GLY A 33 -10.04 -9.80 -6.10
C GLY A 33 -8.95 -9.44 -5.08
N VAL A 34 -7.68 -9.79 -5.37
CA VAL A 34 -6.54 -9.48 -4.48
C VAL A 34 -6.32 -7.98 -4.29
N PHE A 35 -6.68 -7.14 -5.26
CA PHE A 35 -6.61 -5.69 -5.13
C PHE A 35 -7.56 -5.16 -4.06
N TYR A 36 -8.80 -5.67 -4.03
CA TYR A 36 -9.76 -5.30 -2.99
C TYR A 36 -9.24 -5.59 -1.58
N ASP A 37 -8.54 -6.71 -1.41
CA ASP A 37 -8.01 -7.15 -0.12
C ASP A 37 -6.82 -6.29 0.35
N LEU A 38 -5.84 -6.06 -0.53
CA LEU A 38 -4.55 -5.50 -0.13
C LEU A 38 -4.34 -4.01 -0.48
N ALA A 39 -5.02 -3.49 -1.50
CA ALA A 39 -4.73 -2.14 -1.98
C ALA A 39 -5.08 -1.05 -0.98
N GLY A 40 -6.03 -1.29 -0.07
CA GLY A 40 -6.40 -0.33 0.97
C GLY A 40 -5.20 0.17 1.77
N HIS A 41 -4.25 -0.71 2.10
CA HIS A 41 -3.02 -0.36 2.80
C HIS A 41 -2.14 0.64 2.04
N MET A 42 -2.06 0.49 0.71
CA MET A 42 -1.26 1.38 -0.13
C MET A 42 -2.01 2.68 -0.46
N ILE A 43 -3.31 2.59 -0.70
CA ILE A 43 -4.18 3.75 -0.95
C ILE A 43 -4.16 4.69 0.26
N ASP A 44 -4.18 4.14 1.49
CA ASP A 44 -4.07 4.90 2.72
C ASP A 44 -2.81 5.79 2.73
N GLN A 45 -1.63 5.19 2.49
CA GLN A 45 -0.36 5.90 2.44
C GLN A 45 -0.33 6.96 1.30
N ILE A 46 -0.85 6.60 0.13
CA ILE A 46 -0.88 7.50 -1.03
C ILE A 46 -1.82 8.67 -0.78
N CYS A 47 -3.02 8.43 -0.23
CA CYS A 47 -3.97 9.48 0.13
C CYS A 47 -3.44 10.39 1.24
N TRP A 48 -2.67 9.84 2.19
CA TRP A 48 -2.02 10.63 3.23
C TRP A 48 -0.97 11.60 2.64
N ILE A 49 -0.23 11.18 1.62
CA ILE A 49 0.84 11.96 0.99
C ILE A 49 0.31 12.93 -0.08
N LEU A 50 -0.60 12.47 -0.94
CA LEU A 50 -1.05 13.20 -2.13
C LEU A 50 -2.51 13.70 -2.07
N GLY A 51 -3.28 13.26 -1.09
CA GLY A 51 -4.70 13.59 -0.98
C GLY A 51 -5.58 12.84 -1.98
N ARG A 52 -6.63 13.51 -2.45
CA ARG A 52 -7.66 12.94 -3.33
C ARG A 52 -7.16 12.82 -4.77
N PRO A 53 -7.21 11.64 -5.39
CA PRO A 53 -6.90 11.47 -6.81
C PRO A 53 -8.01 12.06 -7.71
N GLN A 54 -7.61 12.70 -8.81
CA GLN A 54 -8.53 13.23 -9.81
C GLN A 54 -9.18 12.09 -10.62
N LYS A 55 -8.36 11.14 -11.06
CA LYS A 55 -8.79 9.99 -11.85
C LYS A 55 -8.08 8.72 -11.39
N ILE A 56 -8.74 7.58 -11.58
CA ILE A 56 -8.18 6.26 -11.29
C ILE A 56 -8.48 5.35 -12.49
N ASN A 57 -7.43 4.69 -13.00
CA ASN A 57 -7.53 3.71 -14.07
C ASN A 57 -6.96 2.38 -13.59
N SER A 58 -7.75 1.32 -13.69
CA SER A 58 -7.37 0.00 -13.16
C SER A 58 -7.42 -1.08 -14.24
N PHE A 59 -6.49 -2.01 -14.15
CA PHE A 59 -6.39 -3.18 -15.00
C PHE A 59 -6.35 -4.43 -14.13
N PHE A 60 -7.36 -5.25 -14.24
CA PHE A 60 -7.49 -6.48 -13.46
C PHE A 60 -7.50 -7.67 -14.40
N LYS A 61 -6.66 -8.66 -14.09
CA LYS A 61 -6.55 -9.90 -14.85
C LYS A 61 -6.75 -11.11 -13.94
N HIS A 62 -7.34 -12.12 -14.52
CA HIS A 62 -7.34 -13.47 -14.02
C HIS A 62 -6.28 -14.23 -14.80
N SER A 63 -5.10 -14.45 -14.21
CA SER A 63 -3.94 -14.97 -14.92
C SER A 63 -3.64 -16.42 -14.58
N TYR A 64 -3.76 -16.82 -13.32
CA TYR A 64 -3.26 -18.10 -12.85
C TYR A 64 -4.20 -18.84 -11.89
N SER A 65 -4.98 -18.15 -11.08
CA SER A 65 -5.86 -18.77 -10.09
C SER A 65 -6.85 -19.75 -10.71
N ARG A 66 -7.10 -20.88 -10.05
CA ARG A 66 -8.18 -21.82 -10.43
C ARG A 66 -9.56 -21.31 -10.06
N GLN A 67 -9.64 -20.28 -9.21
CA GLN A 67 -10.90 -19.68 -8.79
C GLN A 67 -11.43 -18.77 -9.88
N LYS A 68 -12.52 -19.14 -10.53
CA LYS A 68 -13.19 -18.30 -11.53
C LYS A 68 -13.55 -16.93 -10.95
N ASN A 69 -13.42 -15.89 -11.75
CA ASN A 69 -13.73 -14.49 -11.41
C ASN A 69 -12.86 -13.87 -10.30
N PHE A 70 -11.73 -14.47 -9.96
CA PHE A 70 -10.78 -13.90 -9.03
C PHE A 70 -9.69 -13.14 -9.79
N SER A 71 -9.61 -11.82 -9.58
CA SER A 71 -8.51 -11.01 -10.13
C SER A 71 -7.26 -11.24 -9.29
N ASP A 72 -6.29 -11.94 -9.86
CA ASP A 72 -5.05 -12.35 -9.21
C ASP A 72 -3.82 -11.56 -9.66
N ASN A 73 -3.95 -10.73 -10.69
CA ASN A 73 -2.91 -9.89 -11.24
C ASN A 73 -3.51 -8.50 -11.57
N THR A 74 -3.10 -7.50 -10.83
CA THR A 74 -3.79 -6.22 -10.80
C THR A 74 -2.83 -5.05 -10.79
N VAL A 75 -3.20 -3.97 -11.48
CA VAL A 75 -2.51 -2.69 -11.41
C VAL A 75 -3.53 -1.56 -11.47
N SER A 76 -3.30 -0.50 -10.69
CA SER A 76 -4.07 0.75 -10.74
C SER A 76 -3.16 1.96 -10.80
N VAL A 77 -3.55 2.93 -11.61
CA VAL A 77 -2.89 4.24 -11.75
C VAL A 77 -3.82 5.31 -11.22
N PHE A 78 -3.34 6.07 -10.26
CA PHE A 78 -4.02 7.20 -9.63
C PHE A 78 -3.41 8.48 -10.18
N GLU A 79 -4.21 9.31 -10.82
CA GLU A 79 -3.80 10.57 -11.42
C GLU A 79 -4.09 11.74 -10.48
N TYR A 80 -3.09 12.59 -10.28
CA TYR A 80 -3.15 13.84 -9.53
C TYR A 80 -2.72 15.00 -10.44
N GLU A 81 -2.94 16.23 -10.04
CA GLU A 81 -2.58 17.40 -10.87
C GLU A 81 -1.10 17.40 -11.32
N LYS A 82 -0.19 17.01 -10.44
CA LYS A 82 1.27 17.06 -10.69
C LYS A 82 1.98 15.74 -10.36
N ALA A 83 1.23 14.67 -10.12
CA ALA A 83 1.80 13.39 -9.73
C ALA A 83 0.99 12.22 -10.28
N LEU A 84 1.66 11.07 -10.40
CA LEU A 84 1.04 9.78 -10.59
C LEU A 84 1.35 8.88 -9.40
N ALA A 85 0.41 8.02 -9.01
CA ALA A 85 0.70 6.91 -8.13
C ALA A 85 0.29 5.60 -8.79
N ILE A 86 1.11 4.56 -8.64
CA ILE A 86 0.89 3.23 -9.20
C ILE A 86 0.84 2.25 -8.04
N ILE A 87 -0.19 1.42 -8.02
CA ILE A 87 -0.29 0.27 -7.11
C ILE A 87 -0.37 -0.97 -7.97
N ASP A 88 0.54 -1.92 -7.77
CA ASP A 88 0.48 -3.23 -8.39
C ASP A 88 0.47 -4.34 -7.34
N ILE A 89 -0.41 -5.31 -7.54
CA ILE A 89 -0.65 -6.42 -6.61
C ILE A 89 -0.88 -7.70 -7.41
N ALA A 90 -0.07 -8.72 -7.13
CA ALA A 90 -0.27 -10.07 -7.61
C ALA A 90 -0.53 -11.04 -6.44
N ALA A 91 -1.32 -12.07 -6.68
CA ALA A 91 -1.65 -13.10 -5.69
C ALA A 91 -0.72 -14.34 -5.78
N MET A 92 0.35 -14.28 -6.57
CA MET A 92 1.17 -15.43 -6.95
C MET A 92 2.67 -15.16 -6.94
N GLU A 93 3.10 -14.16 -6.17
CA GLU A 93 4.52 -13.83 -6.07
C GLU A 93 5.25 -14.84 -5.18
N THR A 94 6.38 -15.36 -5.68
CA THR A 94 7.21 -16.31 -4.96
C THR A 94 7.88 -15.68 -3.74
N GLN A 95 8.04 -16.47 -2.66
CA GLN A 95 8.75 -16.05 -1.46
C GLN A 95 10.28 -15.93 -1.70
N PRO A 96 10.97 -14.94 -1.11
CA PRO A 96 10.45 -13.86 -0.28
C PRO A 96 9.76 -12.77 -1.11
N ILE A 97 8.59 -12.30 -0.68
CA ILE A 97 7.81 -11.29 -1.40
C ILE A 97 8.53 -9.93 -1.33
N ALA A 98 8.72 -9.29 -2.49
CA ALA A 98 9.45 -8.02 -2.60
C ALA A 98 8.51 -6.81 -2.43
N ARG A 99 7.76 -6.73 -1.33
CA ARG A 99 6.92 -5.57 -1.02
C ARG A 99 7.74 -4.31 -0.91
N ARG A 100 7.30 -3.22 -1.55
CA ARG A 100 8.04 -1.96 -1.54
C ARG A 100 7.12 -0.75 -1.69
N PHE A 101 7.61 0.37 -1.16
CA PHE A 101 6.98 1.67 -1.31
C PHE A 101 8.03 2.70 -1.72
N GLU A 102 7.79 3.38 -2.82
CA GLU A 102 8.75 4.27 -3.46
C GLU A 102 8.13 5.64 -3.69
N VAL A 103 8.80 6.70 -3.28
CA VAL A 103 8.38 8.09 -3.49
C VAL A 103 9.47 8.83 -4.24
N TYR A 104 9.12 9.51 -5.32
CA TYR A 104 10.03 10.28 -6.16
C TYR A 104 9.58 11.73 -6.25
N GLY A 105 10.51 12.63 -5.98
CA GLY A 105 10.32 14.07 -6.05
C GLY A 105 11.48 14.77 -6.77
N SER A 106 11.33 16.05 -7.06
CA SER A 106 12.36 16.87 -7.72
C SER A 106 13.66 17.01 -6.90
N GLU A 107 13.56 16.91 -5.57
CA GLU A 107 14.70 17.07 -4.66
C GLU A 107 15.35 15.72 -4.29
N GLY A 108 14.69 14.59 -4.57
CA GLY A 108 15.20 13.28 -4.23
C GLY A 108 14.15 12.18 -4.27
N SER A 109 14.51 11.00 -3.76
CA SER A 109 13.63 9.84 -3.66
C SER A 109 13.79 9.14 -2.31
N ALA A 110 12.69 8.50 -1.86
CA ALA A 110 12.67 7.64 -0.68
C ALA A 110 12.15 6.27 -1.08
N ILE A 111 12.87 5.22 -0.77
CA ILE A 111 12.53 3.84 -1.12
C ILE A 111 12.60 2.97 0.13
N MET A 112 11.53 2.26 0.37
CA MET A 112 11.40 1.26 1.44
C MET A 112 11.22 -0.11 0.80
N GLU A 113 12.23 -0.96 0.92
CA GLU A 113 12.25 -2.34 0.41
C GLU A 113 13.11 -3.22 1.33
N PRO A 114 12.54 -4.25 1.98
CA PRO A 114 11.11 -4.54 1.98
C PRO A 114 10.27 -3.46 2.70
N PHE A 115 9.02 -3.31 2.27
CA PHE A 115 8.04 -2.47 2.97
C PHE A 115 7.53 -3.16 4.24
N GLU A 116 7.46 -4.48 4.24
CA GLU A 116 6.99 -5.27 5.39
C GLU A 116 7.74 -6.61 5.47
N PRO A 117 8.47 -6.87 6.58
CA PRO A 117 8.82 -5.92 7.63
C PRO A 117 9.83 -4.88 7.15
N ALA A 118 9.60 -3.60 7.46
CA ALA A 118 10.51 -2.53 7.08
C ALA A 118 11.63 -2.36 8.10
N ASP A 119 12.88 -2.32 7.66
CA ASP A 119 14.06 -2.10 8.50
C ASP A 119 14.72 -0.74 8.28
N SER A 120 14.58 -0.21 7.07
CA SER A 120 15.23 1.04 6.67
C SER A 120 14.51 1.73 5.51
N ILE A 121 14.77 3.04 5.38
CA ILE A 121 14.41 3.84 4.21
C ILE A 121 15.70 4.28 3.53
N ARG A 122 15.84 4.00 2.25
CA ARG A 122 16.90 4.55 1.39
C ARG A 122 16.45 5.91 0.86
N LEU A 123 16.98 6.98 1.46
CA LEU A 123 16.74 8.36 1.03
C LEU A 123 17.88 8.84 0.15
N SER A 124 17.58 9.25 -1.09
CA SER A 124 18.54 9.91 -1.98
C SER A 124 18.14 11.36 -2.17
N ILE A 125 19.04 12.32 -1.93
CA ILE A 125 18.77 13.75 -2.08
C ILE A 125 19.84 14.46 -2.94
N ASN A 126 19.38 15.43 -3.73
CA ASN A 126 20.23 16.17 -4.67
C ASN A 126 21.10 17.22 -3.98
N LYS A 127 20.68 17.72 -2.82
CA LYS A 127 21.40 18.73 -2.03
C LYS A 127 21.39 18.33 -0.56
N ALA A 128 22.50 18.54 0.12
CA ALA A 128 22.56 18.36 1.56
C ALA A 128 21.60 19.32 2.27
N ASN A 129 21.03 18.86 3.39
CA ASN A 129 20.24 19.68 4.30
C ASN A 129 20.72 19.48 5.74
N LYS A 130 20.00 20.08 6.72
CA LYS A 130 20.37 20.01 8.14
C LYS A 130 20.52 18.60 8.69
N ASN A 131 19.76 17.64 8.14
CA ASN A 131 19.65 16.29 8.69
C ASN A 131 20.31 15.21 7.81
N TYR A 132 20.53 15.49 6.52
CA TYR A 132 20.98 14.51 5.54
C TYR A 132 22.02 15.04 4.59
N ASN A 133 23.01 14.23 4.24
CA ASN A 133 24.03 14.54 3.25
C ASN A 133 23.49 14.39 1.82
N LYS A 134 24.06 15.14 0.87
CA LYS A 134 23.82 14.89 -0.55
C LYS A 134 24.17 13.45 -0.91
N GLY A 135 23.35 12.82 -1.75
CA GLY A 135 23.48 11.42 -2.16
C GLY A 135 22.63 10.49 -1.32
N ILE A 136 23.08 9.28 -1.08
CA ILE A 136 22.33 8.22 -0.43
C ILE A 136 22.51 8.28 1.09
N ASN A 137 21.38 8.28 1.81
CA ASN A 137 21.30 8.16 3.25
C ASN A 137 20.44 6.95 3.60
N ILE A 138 20.88 6.11 4.53
CA ILE A 138 20.09 4.98 5.05
C ILE A 138 19.52 5.37 6.41
N ILE A 139 18.21 5.46 6.46
CA ILE A 139 17.47 5.81 7.68
C ILE A 139 16.94 4.51 8.29
N LYS A 140 17.50 4.12 9.44
CA LYS A 140 17.02 2.94 10.17
C LYS A 140 15.65 3.20 10.77
N ILE A 141 14.73 2.27 10.60
CA ILE A 141 13.41 2.27 11.24
C ILE A 141 13.56 1.54 12.58
N LYS A 142 13.01 2.11 13.63
CA LYS A 142 12.98 1.43 14.93
C LYS A 142 12.08 0.21 14.81
N ASP A 143 12.60 -0.91 15.28
CA ASP A 143 11.82 -2.14 15.38
C ASP A 143 10.60 -1.91 16.29
N LYS A 144 9.42 -2.04 15.71
CA LYS A 144 8.14 -1.94 16.41
C LYS A 144 7.35 -3.21 16.12
N LYS A 145 6.91 -3.86 17.17
CA LYS A 145 5.99 -4.99 17.03
C LYS A 145 4.68 -4.48 16.39
N ARG A 146 4.21 -5.20 15.39
CA ARG A 146 3.11 -4.78 14.49
C ARG A 146 1.81 -4.40 15.22
N TYR A 147 1.54 -4.97 16.38
CA TYR A 147 0.26 -4.82 17.10
C TYR A 147 0.36 -4.34 18.55
N ASP A 148 1.55 -4.05 19.05
CA ASP A 148 1.72 -3.67 20.48
C ASP A 148 1.24 -2.24 20.76
N ASP A 149 1.54 -1.28 19.87
CA ASP A 149 1.19 0.15 20.08
C ASP A 149 -0.28 0.52 19.83
N PRO A 150 -1.00 -0.01 18.80
CA PRO A 150 -2.29 0.54 18.40
C PRO A 150 -3.37 0.46 19.49
N PHE A 151 -3.39 -0.62 20.27
CA PHE A 151 -4.37 -0.79 21.34
C PHE A 151 -4.10 0.13 22.52
N GLU A 152 -2.84 0.28 22.93
CA GLU A 152 -2.43 1.19 24.00
C GLU A 152 -2.70 2.64 23.60
N ILE A 153 -2.36 3.03 22.36
CA ILE A 153 -2.64 4.35 21.81
C ILE A 153 -4.16 4.60 21.81
N PHE A 154 -4.97 3.63 21.39
CA PHE A 154 -6.43 3.74 21.40
C PHE A 154 -6.97 3.95 22.82
N LEU A 155 -6.52 3.15 23.79
CA LEU A 155 -6.94 3.29 25.19
C LEU A 155 -6.52 4.62 25.81
N ASP A 156 -5.30 5.08 25.54
CA ASP A 156 -4.79 6.35 26.03
C ASP A 156 -5.60 7.53 25.48
N ARG A 157 -5.96 7.49 24.21
CA ARG A 157 -6.82 8.48 23.56
C ARG A 157 -8.23 8.49 24.14
N LEU A 158 -8.83 7.33 24.40
CA LEU A 158 -10.14 7.24 25.06
C LEU A 158 -10.09 7.86 26.47
N LYS A 159 -9.06 7.54 27.25
CA LYS A 159 -8.89 8.08 28.60
C LYS A 159 -8.71 9.60 28.63
N LYS A 160 -7.99 10.14 27.64
CA LYS A 160 -7.71 11.57 27.52
C LYS A 160 -8.76 12.34 26.73
N ASN A 161 -9.79 11.67 26.23
CA ASN A 161 -10.83 12.25 25.35
C ASN A 161 -10.24 12.99 24.13
N ASN A 162 -9.12 12.48 23.61
CA ASN A 162 -8.42 13.04 22.45
C ASN A 162 -9.06 12.56 21.15
N LYS A 163 -9.10 13.46 20.15
CA LYS A 163 -9.56 13.08 18.79
C LYS A 163 -8.65 12.01 18.19
N PRO A 164 -9.20 11.12 17.34
CA PRO A 164 -8.39 10.16 16.58
C PRO A 164 -7.32 10.88 15.73
N GLU A 165 -6.18 10.23 15.51
CA GLU A 165 -5.10 10.76 14.67
C GLU A 165 -5.55 10.93 13.23
N PHE A 166 -6.26 9.92 12.73
CA PHE A 166 -6.92 9.95 11.43
C PHE A 166 -8.38 10.38 11.62
N ASN A 167 -8.80 11.38 10.86
CA ASN A 167 -10.19 11.81 10.88
C ASN A 167 -11.02 10.97 9.91
N ILE A 168 -12.31 10.92 10.12
CA ILE A 168 -13.25 10.16 9.31
C ILE A 168 -13.17 10.53 7.82
N ASN A 169 -12.80 11.76 7.47
CA ASN A 169 -12.67 12.19 6.08
C ASN A 169 -11.52 11.50 5.36
N HIS A 170 -10.41 11.19 6.06
CA HIS A 170 -9.33 10.41 5.50
C HIS A 170 -9.77 8.97 5.24
N GLU A 171 -10.40 8.33 6.21
CA GLU A 171 -10.92 6.96 6.06
C GLU A 171 -11.94 6.85 4.91
N LEU A 172 -12.84 7.83 4.80
CA LEU A 172 -13.80 7.89 3.70
C LEU A 172 -13.09 8.11 2.35
N LEU A 173 -12.02 8.92 2.29
CA LEU A 173 -11.25 9.13 1.09
C LEU A 173 -10.53 7.84 0.64
N VAL A 174 -9.94 7.10 1.58
CA VAL A 174 -9.29 5.80 1.29
C VAL A 174 -10.31 4.82 0.72
N GLN A 175 -11.45 4.68 1.40
CA GLN A 175 -12.51 3.77 0.98
C GLN A 175 -13.11 4.18 -0.38
N GLU A 176 -13.37 5.48 -0.59
CA GLU A 176 -13.84 5.99 -1.89
C GLU A 176 -12.84 5.68 -3.00
N SER A 177 -11.54 5.92 -2.74
CA SER A 177 -10.49 5.67 -3.73
C SER A 177 -10.39 4.19 -4.09
N LEU A 178 -10.50 3.29 -3.10
CA LEU A 178 -10.56 1.85 -3.33
C LEU A 178 -11.79 1.48 -4.17
N MET A 179 -12.97 1.99 -3.82
CA MET A 179 -14.21 1.69 -4.55
C MET A 179 -14.18 2.23 -5.99
N ARG A 180 -13.59 3.40 -6.21
CA ARG A 180 -13.36 3.95 -7.57
C ARG A 180 -12.40 3.07 -8.36
N ALA A 181 -11.33 2.57 -7.73
CA ALA A 181 -10.36 1.71 -8.40
C ALA A 181 -10.98 0.38 -8.86
N ILE A 182 -11.84 -0.23 -8.06
CA ILE A 182 -12.44 -1.53 -8.40
C ILE A 182 -13.69 -1.43 -9.27
N ASN A 183 -14.34 -0.27 -9.35
CA ASN A 183 -15.55 -0.09 -10.17
C ASN A 183 -15.27 0.56 -11.52
N GLY A 184 -14.12 1.20 -11.69
CA GLY A 184 -13.43 1.66 -12.89
C GLY A 184 -14.20 2.58 -13.75
#